data_6e0f4dd604113132afda9d609cb7308b
#
_entry.id   6e0f4dd604113132afda9d609cb7308b
#
_cell.length_a   1.000
_cell.length_b   1.000
_cell.length_c   1.000
_cell.angle_alpha   90.00
_cell.angle_beta   90.00
_cell.angle_gamma   90.00
#
_symmetry.space_group_name_H-M   'P 1'
#
loop_
_entity.id
_entity.type
_entity.pdbx_description
1 polymer ?
#
loop_
_entity_poly.entity_id
_entity_poly.type
_entity_poly.pdbx_seq_one_letter_code
_entity_poly.pdbx_strand_id
1 'polypeptide(L)'
;MKTTAPRALLFALLLACQGCGMLLNLLGKPKVEVVRPRVEGIDWDGVNLRFDLEVRNRWFLPLRGPLARWRLDIQGREFIRSETRMDVALPARGIGSLSVLVHVSYPALWGAYAGLRGAQEVEYTFRGVLATSVLGLPVRLPVSHSDKFPVLRPPQVTNVRVRIGEASLLKATLIIEADATNPNAFDLDVSGLGYVLKAGEVQLAGLTASTAGTIGPGKTGQLSIVGEVSAARTLLELVRGGRLDKPSLVPTGSIKTPHGMVILDRKDER
;
A
#
# COMPACT_ATOMS: atom_id res chain seq x y z
N MET A 1 74.63 0.00 -24.62
CA MET A 1 73.30 0.34 -25.12
C MET A 1 72.31 0.15 -23.96
N LYS A 2 71.80 1.25 -23.39
CA LYS A 2 70.92 1.21 -22.23
C LYS A 2 69.48 1.18 -22.71
N THR A 3 68.76 0.12 -22.39
CA THR A 3 67.36 -0.09 -22.74
C THR A 3 66.45 0.82 -21.90
N THR A 4 65.94 1.93 -22.47
CA THR A 4 65.00 2.88 -21.86
C THR A 4 63.56 2.62 -22.27
N ALA A 5 63.27 1.50 -22.95
CA ALA A 5 61.97 1.16 -23.51
C ALA A 5 60.84 0.81 -22.51
N PRO A 6 61.04 0.17 -21.31
CA PRO A 6 59.92 -0.27 -20.51
C PRO A 6 59.19 0.84 -19.74
N ARG A 7 59.88 1.97 -19.44
CA ARG A 7 59.24 3.08 -18.66
C ARG A 7 58.28 3.93 -19.47
N ALA A 8 58.57 4.14 -20.76
CA ALA A 8 57.67 4.90 -21.65
C ALA A 8 56.35 4.15 -21.93
N LEU A 9 56.42 2.82 -22.06
CA LEU A 9 55.22 1.97 -22.27
C LEU A 9 54.32 1.94 -21.04
N LEU A 10 54.89 1.91 -19.83
CA LEU A 10 54.12 1.95 -18.57
C LEU A 10 53.43 3.31 -18.37
N PHE A 11 54.08 4.41 -18.76
CA PHE A 11 53.51 5.76 -18.67
C PHE A 11 52.37 5.96 -19.69
N ALA A 12 52.49 5.42 -20.89
CA ALA A 12 51.43 5.45 -21.91
C ALA A 12 50.24 4.61 -21.48
N LEU A 13 50.44 3.46 -20.81
CA LEU A 13 49.36 2.62 -20.31
C LEU A 13 48.59 3.29 -19.14
N LEU A 14 49.31 4.00 -18.25
CA LEU A 14 48.72 4.77 -17.15
C LEU A 14 47.91 5.97 -17.64
N LEU A 15 48.35 6.68 -18.69
CA LEU A 15 47.62 7.77 -19.32
C LEU A 15 46.37 7.27 -20.05
N ALA A 16 46.40 6.08 -20.67
CA ALA A 16 45.23 5.46 -21.31
C ALA A 16 44.14 5.07 -20.29
N CYS A 17 44.52 4.64 -19.09
CA CYS A 17 43.52 4.32 -18.03
C CYS A 17 42.82 5.55 -17.44
N GLN A 18 43.52 6.70 -17.39
CA GLN A 18 42.90 7.96 -16.93
C GLN A 18 41.96 8.56 -18.00
N GLY A 19 42.20 8.33 -19.28
CA GLY A 19 41.36 8.78 -20.38
C GLY A 19 40.01 8.11 -20.47
N CYS A 20 39.87 6.84 -20.08
CA CYS A 20 38.62 6.12 -20.14
C CYS A 20 37.52 6.67 -19.17
N GLY A 21 37.92 7.09 -17.96
CA GLY A 21 36.98 7.71 -17.00
C GLY A 21 36.50 9.09 -17.46
N MET A 22 37.36 9.85 -18.12
CA MET A 22 37.04 11.19 -18.62
C MET A 22 36.12 11.12 -19.85
N LEU A 23 36.30 10.13 -20.72
CA LEU A 23 35.46 9.89 -21.89
C LEU A 23 34.02 9.48 -21.50
N LEU A 24 33.87 8.64 -20.48
CA LEU A 24 32.56 8.24 -19.95
C LEU A 24 31.81 9.42 -19.31
N ASN A 25 32.51 10.38 -18.71
CA ASN A 25 31.90 11.59 -18.18
C ASN A 25 31.43 12.56 -19.27
N LEU A 26 32.16 12.65 -20.41
CA LEU A 26 31.79 13.46 -21.59
C LEU A 26 30.54 12.91 -22.31
N LEU A 27 30.31 11.60 -22.28
CA LEU A 27 29.16 10.96 -22.91
C LEU A 27 27.86 11.11 -22.11
N GLY A 28 27.88 11.75 -20.94
CA GLY A 28 26.73 11.91 -20.04
C GLY A 28 26.38 10.60 -19.37
N LYS A 29 26.24 10.61 -18.04
CA LYS A 29 25.88 9.41 -17.25
C LYS A 29 24.45 8.95 -17.59
N PRO A 30 24.18 7.63 -17.60
CA PRO A 30 22.82 7.14 -17.62
C PRO A 30 22.02 7.75 -16.47
N LYS A 31 20.75 8.01 -16.69
CA LYS A 31 19.85 8.64 -15.70
C LYS A 31 18.78 7.65 -15.30
N VAL A 32 18.47 7.60 -14.01
CA VAL A 32 17.35 6.83 -13.46
C VAL A 32 16.37 7.80 -12.88
N GLU A 33 15.11 7.67 -13.25
CA GLU A 33 14.01 8.47 -12.74
C GLU A 33 12.88 7.56 -12.25
N VAL A 34 12.19 7.95 -11.17
CA VAL A 34 10.92 7.34 -10.80
C VAL A 34 9.85 8.00 -11.63
N VAL A 35 9.23 7.24 -12.53
CA VAL A 35 8.29 7.81 -13.48
C VAL A 35 6.94 8.06 -12.83
N ARG A 36 6.44 7.12 -12.04
CA ARG A 36 5.17 7.23 -11.29
C ARG A 36 5.12 6.24 -10.15
N PRO A 37 5.29 6.68 -8.89
CA PRO A 37 4.86 5.85 -7.78
C PRO A 37 3.34 5.76 -7.78
N ARG A 38 2.80 4.59 -7.48
CA ARG A 38 1.36 4.40 -7.35
C ARG A 38 1.03 3.39 -6.27
N VAL A 39 -0.10 3.59 -5.65
CA VAL A 39 -0.70 2.58 -4.79
C VAL A 39 -1.31 1.52 -5.71
N GLU A 40 -0.77 0.30 -5.69
CA GLU A 40 -1.25 -0.83 -6.49
C GLU A 40 -2.38 -1.56 -5.76
N GLY A 41 -2.38 -1.52 -4.44
CA GLY A 41 -3.42 -2.08 -3.61
C GLY A 41 -3.31 -1.58 -2.18
N ILE A 42 -4.42 -1.58 -1.49
CA ILE A 42 -4.54 -1.22 -0.09
C ILE A 42 -5.48 -2.22 0.59
N ASP A 43 -5.12 -2.64 1.79
CA ASP A 43 -5.94 -3.50 2.63
C ASP A 43 -5.77 -3.14 4.12
N TRP A 44 -6.33 -3.96 5.03
CA TRP A 44 -6.23 -3.73 6.48
C TRP A 44 -4.85 -4.00 7.04
N ASP A 45 -4.03 -4.76 6.33
CA ASP A 45 -2.68 -5.16 6.75
C ASP A 45 -1.63 -4.18 6.28
N GLY A 46 -1.91 -3.47 5.18
CA GLY A 46 -0.92 -2.57 4.62
C GLY A 46 -1.28 -1.97 3.28
N VAL A 47 -0.26 -1.44 2.65
CA VAL A 47 -0.33 -0.83 1.32
C VAL A 47 0.77 -1.40 0.43
N ASN A 48 0.42 -1.71 -0.81
CA ASN A 48 1.34 -2.13 -1.84
C ASN A 48 1.68 -0.92 -2.72
N LEU A 49 2.93 -0.50 -2.66
CA LEU A 49 3.47 0.60 -3.45
C LEU A 49 4.24 0.04 -4.63
N ARG A 50 3.99 0.57 -5.83
CA ARG A 50 4.74 0.25 -7.02
C ARG A 50 5.53 1.45 -7.48
N PHE A 51 6.83 1.27 -7.64
CA PHE A 51 7.75 2.26 -8.19
C PHE A 51 8.17 1.82 -9.59
N ASP A 52 7.69 2.50 -10.59
CA ASP A 52 8.14 2.31 -11.96
C ASP A 52 9.35 3.22 -12.20
N LEU A 53 10.51 2.61 -12.43
CA LEU A 53 11.76 3.31 -12.68
C LEU A 53 12.05 3.30 -14.18
N GLU A 54 12.32 4.44 -14.76
CA GLU A 54 12.82 4.57 -16.12
C GLU A 54 14.32 4.80 -16.09
N VAL A 55 15.06 3.96 -16.80
CA VAL A 55 16.51 4.07 -16.94
C VAL A 55 16.83 4.47 -18.37
N ARG A 56 17.33 5.69 -18.54
CA ARG A 56 17.79 6.19 -19.84
C ARG A 56 19.28 5.98 -19.98
N ASN A 57 19.66 4.99 -20.79
CA ASN A 57 21.04 4.70 -21.12
C ASN A 57 21.51 5.61 -22.27
N ARG A 58 22.35 6.59 -21.97
CA ARG A 58 22.93 7.50 -22.98
C ARG A 58 24.19 6.97 -23.64
N TRP A 59 24.73 5.86 -23.12
CA TRP A 59 25.96 5.29 -23.65
C TRP A 59 25.68 4.41 -24.88
N PHE A 60 26.70 4.26 -25.70
CA PHE A 60 26.69 3.38 -26.87
C PHE A 60 26.88 1.90 -26.52
N LEU A 61 27.06 1.58 -25.24
CA LEU A 61 27.18 0.22 -24.70
C LEU A 61 25.91 -0.17 -23.94
N PRO A 62 25.46 -1.42 -24.06
CA PRO A 62 24.35 -1.91 -23.25
C PRO A 62 24.77 -2.08 -21.79
N LEU A 63 23.85 -1.81 -20.85
CA LEU A 63 24.01 -2.10 -19.44
C LEU A 63 23.39 -3.48 -19.16
N ARG A 64 24.18 -4.40 -18.60
CA ARG A 64 23.72 -5.78 -18.36
C ARG A 64 23.61 -6.09 -16.88
N GLY A 65 22.59 -6.85 -16.51
CA GLY A 65 22.39 -7.43 -15.18
C GLY A 65 22.47 -6.42 -14.03
N PRO A 66 21.75 -5.29 -14.11
CA PRO A 66 21.83 -4.32 -13.02
C PRO A 66 21.23 -4.91 -11.74
N LEU A 67 21.91 -4.63 -10.62
CA LEU A 67 21.44 -4.93 -9.27
C LEU A 67 20.79 -3.68 -8.69
N ALA A 68 19.51 -3.76 -8.41
CA ALA A 68 18.78 -2.69 -7.76
C ALA A 68 18.81 -2.90 -6.24
N ARG A 69 19.52 -2.02 -5.54
CA ARG A 69 19.45 -1.90 -4.08
C ARG A 69 18.57 -0.73 -3.76
N TRP A 70 17.56 -0.95 -2.94
CA TRP A 70 16.63 0.10 -2.59
C TRP A 70 16.23 0.03 -1.12
N ARG A 71 15.78 1.17 -0.62
CA ARG A 71 15.20 1.30 0.71
C ARG A 71 14.03 2.27 0.69
N LEU A 72 13.09 2.05 1.60
CA LEU A 72 12.01 2.97 1.90
C LEU A 72 12.29 3.58 3.27
N ASP A 73 12.43 4.88 3.31
CA ASP A 73 12.59 5.65 4.54
C ASP A 73 11.22 6.24 4.91
N ILE A 74 10.83 6.14 6.19
CA ILE A 74 9.64 6.78 6.77
C ILE A 74 10.11 7.69 7.89
N GLN A 75 9.61 8.92 7.91
CA GLN A 75 10.09 9.96 8.84
C GLN A 75 11.62 10.12 8.86
N GLY A 76 12.26 9.96 7.70
CA GLY A 76 13.72 10.09 7.55
C GLY A 76 14.53 8.90 8.07
N ARG A 77 13.90 7.84 8.57
CA ARG A 77 14.56 6.62 9.05
C ARG A 77 14.25 5.45 8.12
N GLU A 78 15.23 4.59 7.92
CA GLU A 78 15.05 3.37 7.13
C GLU A 78 14.00 2.47 7.77
N PHE A 79 12.98 2.12 6.98
CA PHE A 79 11.90 1.24 7.38
C PHE A 79 11.97 -0.13 6.69
N ILE A 80 12.23 -0.14 5.38
CA ILE A 80 12.39 -1.35 4.58
C ILE A 80 13.64 -1.21 3.73
N ARG A 81 14.41 -2.29 3.60
CA ARG A 81 15.53 -2.40 2.67
C ARG A 81 15.43 -3.70 1.91
N SER A 82 15.74 -3.68 0.63
CA SER A 82 15.81 -4.88 -0.19
C SER A 82 16.78 -4.73 -1.36
N GLU A 83 17.08 -5.86 -1.95
CA GLU A 83 17.95 -5.98 -3.11
C GLU A 83 17.27 -6.88 -4.14
N THR A 84 17.17 -6.41 -5.37
CA THR A 84 16.56 -7.17 -6.47
C THR A 84 17.55 -7.23 -7.63
N ARG A 85 17.92 -8.44 -8.04
CA ARG A 85 18.69 -8.64 -9.25
C ARG A 85 17.77 -8.61 -10.46
N MET A 86 18.20 -7.93 -11.49
CA MET A 86 17.44 -7.75 -12.70
C MET A 86 18.11 -8.49 -13.85
N ASP A 87 17.36 -9.36 -14.50
CA ASP A 87 17.80 -10.03 -15.74
C ASP A 87 17.52 -9.21 -17.01
N VAL A 88 17.46 -7.90 -16.88
CA VAL A 88 17.15 -7.00 -18.00
C VAL A 88 18.42 -6.35 -18.51
N ALA A 89 18.67 -6.48 -19.81
CA ALA A 89 19.70 -5.69 -20.50
C ALA A 89 19.08 -4.35 -20.92
N LEU A 90 19.70 -3.26 -20.48
CA LEU A 90 19.33 -1.93 -20.94
C LEU A 90 20.06 -1.66 -22.26
N PRO A 91 19.34 -1.46 -23.38
CA PRO A 91 19.99 -1.30 -24.68
C PRO A 91 20.89 -0.06 -24.74
N ALA A 92 21.88 -0.09 -25.63
CA ALA A 92 22.71 1.08 -25.91
C ALA A 92 21.83 2.23 -26.43
N ARG A 93 22.05 3.44 -25.93
CA ARG A 93 21.26 4.66 -26.29
C ARG A 93 19.74 4.48 -26.17
N GLY A 94 19.32 3.53 -25.34
CA GLY A 94 17.91 3.13 -25.18
C GLY A 94 17.34 3.50 -23.84
N ILE A 95 16.06 3.18 -23.68
CA ILE A 95 15.29 3.32 -22.46
C ILE A 95 14.88 1.91 -22.00
N GLY A 96 15.03 1.65 -20.72
CA GLY A 96 14.51 0.45 -20.08
C GLY A 96 13.66 0.83 -18.88
N SER A 97 12.70 0.00 -18.55
CA SER A 97 11.82 0.18 -17.40
C SER A 97 11.99 -0.97 -16.41
N LEU A 98 11.82 -0.65 -15.15
CA LEU A 98 11.89 -1.56 -14.02
C LEU A 98 10.79 -1.21 -13.05
N SER A 99 10.10 -2.21 -12.52
CA SER A 99 9.12 -2.02 -11.44
C SER A 99 9.63 -2.63 -10.15
N VAL A 100 9.53 -1.87 -9.07
CA VAL A 100 9.81 -2.32 -7.69
C VAL A 100 8.50 -2.31 -6.92
N LEU A 101 8.12 -3.47 -6.39
CA LEU A 101 6.96 -3.61 -5.51
C LEU A 101 7.42 -3.59 -4.06
N VAL A 102 6.76 -2.79 -3.25
CA VAL A 102 7.07 -2.61 -1.83
C VAL A 102 5.79 -2.77 -1.03
N HIS A 103 5.72 -3.78 -0.18
CA HIS A 103 4.64 -3.92 0.78
C HIS A 103 5.00 -3.21 2.08
N VAL A 104 4.16 -2.28 2.52
CA VAL A 104 4.29 -1.56 3.80
C VAL A 104 3.22 -2.09 4.75
N SER A 105 3.63 -2.90 5.71
CA SER A 105 2.75 -3.47 6.73
C SER A 105 2.37 -2.42 7.77
N TYR A 106 1.07 -2.21 8.01
CA TYR A 106 0.60 -1.29 9.05
C TYR A 106 0.99 -1.72 10.48
N PRO A 107 0.90 -3.01 10.88
CA PRO A 107 1.39 -3.45 12.19
C PRO A 107 2.87 -3.12 12.41
N ALA A 108 3.73 -3.36 11.41
CA ALA A 108 5.15 -3.02 11.49
C ALA A 108 5.36 -1.50 11.55
N LEU A 109 4.57 -0.73 10.77
CA LEU A 109 4.61 0.73 10.76
C LEU A 109 4.23 1.31 12.13
N TRP A 110 3.14 0.81 12.74
CA TRP A 110 2.69 1.25 14.07
C TRP A 110 3.64 0.82 15.19
N GLY A 111 4.31 -0.31 15.04
CA GLY A 111 5.36 -0.77 15.94
C GLY A 111 6.58 0.14 15.92
N ALA A 112 7.00 0.56 14.72
CA ALA A 112 8.16 1.44 14.55
C ALA A 112 7.86 2.92 14.86
N TYR A 113 6.63 3.38 14.56
CA TYR A 113 6.24 4.80 14.61
C TYR A 113 4.87 4.98 15.27
N ALA A 114 4.81 4.88 16.59
CA ALA A 114 3.53 4.99 17.34
C ALA A 114 2.76 6.30 17.06
N GLY A 115 3.45 7.41 16.79
CA GLY A 115 2.85 8.71 16.45
C GLY A 115 2.10 8.72 15.11
N LEU A 116 2.31 7.73 14.23
CA LEU A 116 1.62 7.64 12.95
C LEU A 116 0.28 6.89 13.02
N ARG A 117 -0.08 6.30 14.16
CA ARG A 117 -1.37 5.58 14.32
C ARG A 117 -2.60 6.43 14.00
N GLY A 118 -2.48 7.77 14.19
CA GLY A 118 -3.51 8.77 13.85
C GLY A 118 -3.44 9.31 12.43
N ALA A 119 -2.39 9.06 11.65
CA ALA A 119 -2.17 9.67 10.35
C ALA A 119 -3.14 9.13 9.29
N GLN A 120 -3.67 9.99 8.43
CA GLN A 120 -4.45 9.62 7.25
C GLN A 120 -3.54 9.27 6.08
N GLU A 121 -2.36 9.89 6.04
CA GLU A 121 -1.31 9.68 5.03
C GLU A 121 0.04 9.59 5.72
N VAL A 122 0.95 8.84 5.13
CA VAL A 122 2.32 8.67 5.63
C VAL A 122 3.31 9.10 4.56
N GLU A 123 4.20 10.03 4.95
CA GLU A 123 5.30 10.47 4.10
C GLU A 123 6.40 9.41 4.04
N TYR A 124 6.88 9.17 2.83
CA TYR A 124 7.98 8.26 2.60
C TYR A 124 9.02 8.86 1.65
N THR A 125 10.23 8.31 1.71
CA THR A 125 11.27 8.55 0.71
C THR A 125 11.78 7.20 0.22
N PHE A 126 11.55 6.92 -1.05
CA PHE A 126 12.17 5.80 -1.76
C PHE A 126 13.56 6.22 -2.21
N ARG A 127 14.58 5.44 -1.84
CA ARG A 127 15.96 5.64 -2.29
C ARG A 127 16.49 4.36 -2.88
N GLY A 128 17.07 4.46 -4.07
CA GLY A 128 17.62 3.31 -4.76
C GLY A 128 18.99 3.62 -5.39
N VAL A 129 19.73 2.57 -5.61
CA VAL A 129 20.96 2.59 -6.42
C VAL A 129 20.89 1.42 -7.38
N LEU A 130 20.90 1.73 -8.67
CA LEU A 130 21.06 0.74 -9.70
C LEU A 130 22.56 0.54 -9.95
N ALA A 131 23.09 -0.61 -9.56
CA ALA A 131 24.51 -0.96 -9.73
C ALA A 131 24.67 -1.87 -10.95
N THR A 132 25.57 -1.53 -11.85
CA THR A 132 25.91 -2.31 -13.04
C THR A 132 27.40 -2.21 -13.34
N SER A 133 27.88 -2.92 -14.34
CA SER A 133 29.26 -2.77 -14.82
C SER A 133 29.26 -2.55 -16.32
N VAL A 134 30.19 -1.71 -16.76
CA VAL A 134 30.46 -1.44 -18.19
C VAL A 134 31.93 -1.59 -18.42
N LEU A 135 32.34 -2.48 -19.32
CA LEU A 135 33.75 -2.79 -19.58
C LEU A 135 34.55 -3.13 -18.30
N GLY A 136 33.87 -3.83 -17.34
CA GLY A 136 34.47 -4.16 -16.04
C GLY A 136 34.52 -3.03 -15.01
N LEU A 137 34.10 -1.82 -15.39
CA LEU A 137 34.07 -0.67 -14.47
C LEU A 137 32.71 -0.60 -13.76
N PRO A 138 32.67 -0.45 -12.42
CA PRO A 138 31.43 -0.36 -11.68
C PRO A 138 30.73 0.98 -11.94
N VAL A 139 29.44 0.93 -12.24
CA VAL A 139 28.57 2.08 -12.44
C VAL A 139 27.46 2.06 -11.41
N ARG A 140 27.20 3.18 -10.76
CA ARG A 140 26.13 3.36 -9.77
C ARG A 140 25.24 4.52 -10.20
N LEU A 141 23.96 4.23 -10.33
CA LEU A 141 22.95 5.20 -10.73
C LEU A 141 21.98 5.39 -9.56
N PRO A 142 22.12 6.48 -8.80
CA PRO A 142 21.22 6.76 -7.68
C PRO A 142 19.87 7.25 -8.18
N VAL A 143 18.82 6.91 -7.43
CA VAL A 143 17.46 7.41 -7.60
C VAL A 143 16.86 7.73 -6.24
N SER A 144 16.09 8.80 -6.15
CA SER A 144 15.33 9.17 -4.96
C SER A 144 14.01 9.79 -5.36
N HIS A 145 12.97 9.43 -4.60
CA HIS A 145 11.63 9.98 -4.77
C HIS A 145 10.95 10.08 -3.41
N SER A 146 10.27 11.19 -3.14
CA SER A 146 9.50 11.38 -1.90
C SER A 146 8.06 11.68 -2.26
N ASP A 147 7.14 11.06 -1.54
CA ASP A 147 5.70 11.20 -1.71
C ASP A 147 4.98 10.72 -0.45
N LYS A 148 3.65 10.58 -0.52
CA LYS A 148 2.79 10.09 0.55
C LYS A 148 1.98 8.89 0.08
N PHE A 149 1.67 7.99 0.99
CA PHE A 149 0.67 6.95 0.74
C PHE A 149 -0.47 7.05 1.76
N PRO A 150 -1.71 6.74 1.36
CA PRO A 150 -2.85 6.75 2.25
C PRO A 150 -2.83 5.55 3.19
N VAL A 151 -3.38 5.75 4.39
CA VAL A 151 -3.59 4.68 5.38
C VAL A 151 -5.07 4.34 5.39
N LEU A 152 -5.39 3.06 5.19
CA LEU A 152 -6.76 2.58 5.28
C LEU A 152 -7.15 2.36 6.75
N ARG A 153 -8.32 2.86 7.10
CA ARG A 153 -8.95 2.68 8.41
C ARG A 153 -10.40 2.23 8.25
N PRO A 154 -10.87 1.36 9.13
CA PRO A 154 -12.27 0.98 9.12
C PRO A 154 -13.17 2.19 9.41
N PRO A 155 -14.35 2.25 8.78
CA PRO A 155 -15.35 3.26 9.13
C PRO A 155 -15.74 3.10 10.60
N GLN A 156 -15.89 4.22 11.28
CA GLN A 156 -16.32 4.25 12.68
C GLN A 156 -17.84 4.28 12.73
N VAL A 157 -18.43 3.23 13.28
CA VAL A 157 -19.88 3.14 13.45
C VAL A 157 -20.25 3.60 14.86
N THR A 158 -21.17 4.57 14.93
CA THR A 158 -21.67 5.16 16.19
C THR A 158 -23.19 5.29 16.15
N ASN A 159 -23.78 5.67 17.26
CA ASN A 159 -25.22 5.96 17.39
C ASN A 159 -26.14 4.81 16.89
N VAL A 160 -25.75 3.56 17.15
CA VAL A 160 -26.50 2.38 16.73
C VAL A 160 -27.86 2.33 17.44
N ARG A 161 -28.95 2.37 16.67
CA ARG A 161 -30.30 2.24 17.14
C ARG A 161 -30.94 1.04 16.46
N VAL A 162 -31.49 0.16 17.25
CA VAL A 162 -32.17 -1.06 16.77
C VAL A 162 -33.66 -0.94 17.03
N ARG A 163 -34.46 -1.12 15.99
CA ARG A 163 -35.93 -1.18 16.06
C ARG A 163 -36.42 -2.48 15.46
N ILE A 164 -37.49 -3.02 16.03
CA ILE A 164 -38.21 -4.14 15.45
C ILE A 164 -39.29 -3.56 14.54
N GLY A 165 -39.28 -3.95 13.29
CA GLY A 165 -40.29 -3.63 12.31
C GLY A 165 -41.46 -4.64 12.36
N GLU A 166 -41.84 -5.18 11.21
CA GLU A 166 -42.88 -6.20 11.14
C GLU A 166 -42.42 -7.50 11.84
N ALA A 167 -43.27 -8.05 12.68
CA ALA A 167 -43.03 -9.29 13.38
C ALA A 167 -44.15 -10.28 13.15
N SER A 168 -43.80 -11.53 12.85
CA SER A 168 -44.69 -12.68 12.79
C SER A 168 -44.23 -13.76 13.78
N LEU A 169 -44.94 -14.85 13.90
CA LEU A 169 -44.56 -15.97 14.78
C LEU A 169 -43.21 -16.60 14.39
N LEU A 170 -42.78 -16.48 13.13
CA LEU A 170 -41.58 -17.14 12.60
C LEU A 170 -40.47 -16.18 12.31
N LYS A 171 -40.77 -14.92 11.94
CA LYS A 171 -39.78 -13.94 11.47
C LYS A 171 -40.05 -12.57 12.06
N ALA A 172 -39.02 -11.83 12.34
CA ALA A 172 -39.07 -10.42 12.68
C ALA A 172 -38.10 -9.64 11.81
N THR A 173 -38.51 -8.46 11.37
CA THR A 173 -37.64 -7.54 10.64
C THR A 173 -36.91 -6.64 11.65
N LEU A 174 -35.60 -6.60 11.59
CA LEU A 174 -34.79 -5.64 12.32
C LEU A 174 -34.46 -4.45 11.42
N ILE A 175 -34.69 -3.25 11.93
CA ILE A 175 -34.29 -2.00 11.32
C ILE A 175 -33.22 -1.39 12.23
N ILE A 176 -32.03 -1.23 11.69
CA ILE A 176 -30.88 -0.69 12.41
C ILE A 176 -30.46 0.61 11.74
N GLU A 177 -30.47 1.68 12.51
CA GLU A 177 -29.96 2.98 12.10
C GLU A 177 -28.63 3.24 12.81
N ALA A 178 -27.62 3.70 12.07
CA ALA A 178 -26.31 4.03 12.63
C ALA A 178 -25.65 5.15 11.84
N ASP A 179 -24.73 5.85 12.48
CA ASP A 179 -23.85 6.80 11.83
C ASP A 179 -22.53 6.13 11.50
N ALA A 180 -22.03 6.27 10.25
CA ALA A 180 -20.73 5.80 9.84
C ALA A 180 -19.84 6.97 9.46
N THR A 181 -18.72 7.15 10.14
CA THR A 181 -17.74 8.18 9.84
C THR A 181 -16.59 7.56 9.06
N ASN A 182 -16.24 8.16 7.92
CA ASN A 182 -15.06 7.78 7.13
C ASN A 182 -13.82 8.50 7.68
N PRO A 183 -12.88 7.81 8.34
CA PRO A 183 -11.67 8.42 8.88
C PRO A 183 -10.53 8.58 7.83
N ASN A 184 -10.77 8.16 6.58
CA ASN A 184 -9.76 8.15 5.54
C ASN A 184 -9.67 9.48 4.78
N ALA A 185 -8.56 9.69 4.08
CA ALA A 185 -8.34 10.86 3.21
C ALA A 185 -9.00 10.72 1.82
N PHE A 186 -9.74 9.62 1.58
CA PHE A 186 -10.39 9.30 0.32
C PHE A 186 -11.82 8.80 0.54
N ASP A 187 -12.61 8.78 -0.52
CA ASP A 187 -13.99 8.33 -0.49
C ASP A 187 -14.09 6.82 -0.19
N LEU A 188 -15.04 6.44 0.67
CA LEU A 188 -15.42 5.04 0.90
C LEU A 188 -16.81 4.78 0.31
N ASP A 189 -16.89 3.86 -0.64
CA ASP A 189 -18.16 3.33 -1.09
C ASP A 189 -18.54 2.15 -0.21
N VAL A 190 -19.55 2.35 0.62
CA VAL A 190 -20.05 1.39 1.61
C VAL A 190 -21.28 0.60 1.12
N SER A 191 -21.62 0.73 -0.17
CA SER A 191 -22.79 0.06 -0.76
C SER A 191 -22.69 -1.47 -0.78
N GLY A 192 -21.46 -2.01 -0.79
CA GLY A 192 -21.21 -3.45 -0.76
C GLY A 192 -21.07 -4.05 0.65
N LEU A 193 -21.36 -3.27 1.70
CA LEU A 193 -21.19 -3.75 3.07
C LEU A 193 -22.40 -4.58 3.52
N GLY A 194 -22.08 -5.77 4.05
CA GLY A 194 -22.92 -6.49 4.98
C GLY A 194 -22.60 -6.12 6.42
N TYR A 195 -23.43 -6.54 7.34
CA TYR A 195 -23.21 -6.28 8.76
C TYR A 195 -23.58 -7.49 9.60
N VAL A 196 -22.83 -7.69 10.67
CA VAL A 196 -23.16 -8.61 11.74
C VAL A 196 -23.49 -7.79 12.97
N LEU A 197 -24.74 -7.88 13.47
CA LEU A 197 -25.11 -7.30 14.74
C LEU A 197 -24.67 -8.23 15.86
N LYS A 198 -23.87 -7.72 16.79
CA LYS A 198 -23.50 -8.41 18.03
C LYS A 198 -24.15 -7.70 19.21
N ALA A 199 -24.80 -8.46 20.09
CA ALA A 199 -25.41 -7.95 21.31
C ALA A 199 -25.17 -8.99 22.41
N GLY A 200 -24.22 -8.75 23.30
CA GLY A 200 -23.71 -9.77 24.22
C GLY A 200 -23.16 -10.98 23.46
N GLU A 201 -23.67 -12.17 23.77
CA GLU A 201 -23.30 -13.40 23.05
C GLU A 201 -24.12 -13.68 21.78
N VAL A 202 -25.11 -12.83 21.51
CA VAL A 202 -25.98 -12.97 20.33
C VAL A 202 -25.30 -12.39 19.11
N GLN A 203 -25.21 -13.19 18.06
CA GLN A 203 -24.71 -12.77 16.76
C GLN A 203 -25.78 -12.97 15.70
N LEU A 204 -26.21 -11.89 15.05
CA LEU A 204 -27.17 -11.89 13.96
C LEU A 204 -26.44 -11.50 12.68
N ALA A 205 -26.31 -12.46 11.76
CA ALA A 205 -25.62 -12.31 10.49
C ALA A 205 -26.61 -12.08 9.34
N GLY A 206 -26.09 -11.65 8.18
CA GLY A 206 -26.87 -11.50 6.95
C GLY A 206 -27.65 -10.18 6.84
N LEU A 207 -27.30 -9.18 7.62
CA LEU A 207 -27.86 -7.84 7.53
C LEU A 207 -27.18 -7.09 6.36
N THR A 208 -27.97 -6.48 5.49
CA THR A 208 -27.50 -5.67 4.38
C THR A 208 -27.91 -4.22 4.53
N ALA A 209 -27.05 -3.29 4.15
CA ALA A 209 -27.40 -1.88 4.13
C ALA A 209 -28.46 -1.62 3.05
N SER A 210 -29.57 -0.98 3.42
CA SER A 210 -30.64 -0.57 2.50
C SER A 210 -30.40 0.83 1.94
N THR A 211 -29.64 1.68 2.67
CA THR A 211 -29.15 2.97 2.21
C THR A 211 -27.64 2.96 2.36
N ALA A 212 -27.00 2.79 1.25
CA ALA A 212 -25.55 2.82 1.18
C ALA A 212 -25.18 3.77 0.06
N GLY A 213 -24.05 4.44 0.26
CA GLY A 213 -23.53 5.40 -0.70
C GLY A 213 -22.06 5.63 -0.42
N THR A 214 -21.53 6.61 -1.10
CA THR A 214 -20.15 7.05 -0.89
C THR A 214 -20.11 8.03 0.29
N ILE A 215 -19.24 7.76 1.26
CA ILE A 215 -18.93 8.65 2.38
C ILE A 215 -17.60 9.34 2.10
N GLY A 216 -17.64 10.66 1.92
CA GLY A 216 -16.44 11.47 1.65
C GLY A 216 -15.44 11.48 2.81
N PRO A 217 -14.20 11.97 2.56
CA PRO A 217 -13.14 12.07 3.56
C PRO A 217 -13.57 12.83 4.81
N GLY A 218 -13.40 12.23 5.99
CA GLY A 218 -13.76 12.83 7.28
C GLY A 218 -15.24 13.12 7.46
N LYS A 219 -16.12 12.64 6.57
CA LYS A 219 -17.59 12.85 6.65
C LYS A 219 -18.28 11.70 7.35
N THR A 220 -19.47 12.01 7.89
CA THR A 220 -20.36 11.04 8.47
C THR A 220 -21.56 10.85 7.55
N GLY A 221 -21.89 9.59 7.24
CA GLY A 221 -23.07 9.18 6.51
C GLY A 221 -24.01 8.40 7.42
N GLN A 222 -25.31 8.41 7.11
CA GLN A 222 -26.28 7.59 7.81
C GLN A 222 -26.39 6.22 7.13
N LEU A 223 -26.35 5.16 7.93
CA LEU A 223 -26.59 3.79 7.53
C LEU A 223 -27.99 3.37 7.98
N SER A 224 -28.78 2.83 7.07
CA SER A 224 -30.00 2.11 7.39
C SER A 224 -29.80 0.66 6.95
N ILE A 225 -29.93 -0.27 7.87
CA ILE A 225 -29.67 -1.69 7.66
C ILE A 225 -30.99 -2.42 7.99
N VAL A 226 -31.45 -3.23 7.06
CA VAL A 226 -32.68 -4.04 7.25
C VAL A 226 -32.28 -5.50 7.13
N GLY A 227 -32.77 -6.32 8.05
CA GLY A 227 -32.52 -7.75 8.03
C GLY A 227 -33.67 -8.55 8.65
N GLU A 228 -33.94 -9.73 8.13
CA GLU A 228 -34.86 -10.68 8.73
C GLU A 228 -34.16 -11.57 9.73
N VAL A 229 -34.74 -11.75 10.89
CA VAL A 229 -34.26 -12.66 11.94
C VAL A 229 -35.36 -13.60 12.38
N SER A 230 -34.98 -14.79 12.87
CA SER A 230 -35.93 -15.72 13.47
C SER A 230 -36.55 -15.09 14.71
N ALA A 231 -37.89 -14.90 14.69
CA ALA A 231 -38.62 -14.31 15.79
C ALA A 231 -38.42 -15.07 17.11
N ALA A 232 -38.39 -16.40 17.06
CA ALA A 232 -38.17 -17.24 18.25
C ALA A 232 -36.85 -16.98 18.93
N ARG A 233 -35.76 -16.83 18.14
CA ARG A 233 -34.41 -16.60 18.68
C ARG A 233 -34.28 -15.19 19.25
N THR A 234 -34.79 -14.20 18.54
CA THR A 234 -34.71 -12.79 18.91
C THR A 234 -35.60 -12.50 20.12
N LEU A 235 -36.82 -13.07 20.18
CA LEU A 235 -37.71 -12.95 21.33
C LEU A 235 -37.14 -13.65 22.57
N LEU A 236 -36.53 -14.81 22.43
CA LEU A 236 -35.92 -15.55 23.55
C LEU A 236 -34.79 -14.75 24.20
N GLU A 237 -33.97 -14.08 23.40
CA GLU A 237 -32.87 -13.25 23.90
C GLU A 237 -33.36 -11.92 24.47
N LEU A 238 -34.34 -11.28 23.86
CA LEU A 238 -35.01 -10.09 24.41
C LEU A 238 -35.70 -10.36 25.73
N VAL A 239 -36.34 -11.53 25.88
CA VAL A 239 -37.03 -11.95 27.11
C VAL A 239 -36.03 -12.35 28.21
N ARG A 240 -34.90 -12.97 27.86
CA ARG A 240 -33.86 -13.32 28.83
C ARG A 240 -33.08 -12.12 29.37
N GLY A 241 -32.89 -11.09 28.56
CA GLY A 241 -32.00 -9.96 28.90
C GLY A 241 -32.66 -8.59 29.03
N GLY A 242 -33.94 -8.42 28.64
CA GLY A 242 -34.70 -7.16 28.74
C GLY A 242 -34.14 -5.96 27.94
N ARG A 243 -32.93 -6.04 27.45
CA ARG A 243 -32.26 -5.04 26.59
C ARG A 243 -31.14 -5.72 25.78
N LEU A 244 -30.99 -5.33 24.53
CA LEU A 244 -29.80 -5.62 23.77
C LEU A 244 -28.64 -4.83 24.41
N ASP A 245 -27.88 -5.49 25.26
CA ASP A 245 -26.73 -4.86 25.94
C ASP A 245 -25.69 -4.46 24.90
N LYS A 246 -25.45 -3.14 24.77
CA LYS A 246 -24.45 -2.51 23.92
C LYS A 246 -24.37 -3.11 22.51
N PRO A 247 -25.41 -2.91 21.66
CA PRO A 247 -25.37 -3.43 20.30
C PRO A 247 -24.16 -2.85 19.54
N SER A 248 -23.41 -3.71 18.90
CA SER A 248 -22.31 -3.32 18.01
C SER A 248 -22.50 -3.90 16.62
N LEU A 249 -22.20 -3.12 15.60
CA LEU A 249 -22.23 -3.52 14.21
C LEU A 249 -20.80 -3.81 13.73
N VAL A 250 -20.59 -5.02 13.27
CA VAL A 250 -19.35 -5.42 12.63
C VAL A 250 -19.57 -5.45 11.14
N PRO A 251 -18.93 -4.57 10.37
CA PRO A 251 -19.06 -4.59 8.91
C PRO A 251 -18.38 -5.84 8.33
N THR A 252 -19.02 -6.41 7.30
CA THR A 252 -18.55 -7.56 6.52
C THR A 252 -18.66 -7.25 5.03
N GLY A 253 -18.12 -8.13 4.16
CA GLY A 253 -18.18 -7.93 2.73
C GLY A 253 -16.99 -7.14 2.18
N SER A 254 -17.23 -6.16 1.32
CA SER A 254 -16.16 -5.40 0.69
C SER A 254 -16.44 -3.90 0.62
N ILE A 255 -15.38 -3.11 0.68
CA ILE A 255 -15.40 -1.66 0.47
C ILE A 255 -14.65 -1.35 -0.82
N LYS A 256 -15.24 -0.51 -1.67
CA LYS A 256 -14.55 0.03 -2.83
C LYS A 256 -13.86 1.34 -2.45
N THR A 257 -12.59 1.45 -2.78
CA THR A 257 -11.76 2.63 -2.59
C THR A 257 -11.19 3.09 -3.93
N PRO A 258 -10.64 4.29 -4.05
CA PRO A 258 -9.90 4.72 -5.25
C PRO A 258 -8.67 3.84 -5.56
N HIS A 259 -8.20 3.06 -4.59
CA HIS A 259 -7.02 2.20 -4.69
C HIS A 259 -7.36 0.71 -4.84
N GLY A 260 -8.64 0.38 -5.05
CA GLY A 260 -9.10 -0.99 -5.23
C GLY A 260 -10.21 -1.40 -4.26
N MET A 261 -10.56 -2.67 -4.32
CA MET A 261 -11.56 -3.28 -3.46
C MET A 261 -10.88 -3.89 -2.23
N VAL A 262 -11.42 -3.61 -1.04
CA VAL A 262 -10.92 -4.12 0.24
C VAL A 262 -11.94 -5.06 0.84
N ILE A 263 -11.54 -6.28 1.13
CA ILE A 263 -12.39 -7.31 1.76
C ILE A 263 -12.33 -7.15 3.28
N LEU A 264 -13.51 -7.12 3.92
CA LEU A 264 -13.64 -6.97 5.37
C LEU A 264 -13.70 -8.31 6.11
N ASP A 265 -14.10 -9.38 5.42
CA ASP A 265 -14.20 -10.72 6.00
C ASP A 265 -12.83 -11.31 6.21
N ARG A 266 -12.15 -10.85 7.26
CA ARG A 266 -10.97 -11.54 7.75
C ARG A 266 -11.44 -12.78 8.50
N LYS A 267 -11.40 -13.94 7.88
CA LYS A 267 -11.25 -15.17 8.63
C LYS A 267 -9.93 -15.04 9.37
N ASP A 268 -10.01 -14.96 10.70
CA ASP A 268 -8.86 -15.18 11.56
C ASP A 268 -8.31 -16.59 11.25
N GLU A 269 -7.43 -16.69 10.26
CA GLU A 269 -6.54 -17.83 10.13
C GLU A 269 -5.45 -17.63 11.19
N ARG A 270 -5.72 -18.25 12.36
CA ARG A 270 -4.70 -18.50 13.39
C ARG A 270 -3.90 -19.73 13.00
#